data_3e0f8ba0567f81f9c3ac8945d2895a15
#
_entry.id   3e0f8ba0567f81f9c3ac8945d2895a15
#
_cell.length_a   1.000
_cell.length_b   1.000
_cell.length_c   1.000
_cell.angle_alpha   90.00
_cell.angle_beta   90.00
_cell.angle_gamma   90.00
#
_symmetry.space_group_name_H-M   'P 1'
#
loop_
_entity.id
_entity.type
_entity.pdbx_description
1 polymer ?
#
loop_
_entity_poly.entity_id
_entity_poly.type
_entity_poly.pdbx_seq_one_letter_code
_entity_poly.pdbx_strand_id
1 'polypeptide(L)'
;TKITVVEAMDHMLPMLDGDLTKIGVEHMKKMGMDFHLECPVQAVEESPVGAKVICKNKAGETVSFEAEKVLVAIGRKANTASLNLDAAGLKNDKGRILVNDKMETSVPGVYAIGDCVMGYAQLAHTASAMGEVAAENICGHEAHYDESTNPTCVYIEPEAASVGLTEEQCKARGIEYKVGKFPMSANGKA
;
A
#
# COMPACT_ATOMS: atom_id res chain seq x y z
N THR A 1 -8.63 -2.43 -24.44
CA THR A 1 -7.22 -2.04 -24.22
C THR A 1 -6.47 -3.26 -23.72
N LYS A 2 -5.33 -3.59 -24.33
CA LYS A 2 -4.43 -4.61 -23.80
C LYS A 2 -3.63 -4.00 -22.65
N ILE A 3 -3.61 -4.67 -21.50
CA ILE A 3 -2.90 -4.19 -20.31
C ILE A 3 -1.89 -5.26 -19.89
N THR A 4 -0.64 -4.86 -19.71
CA THR A 4 0.42 -5.68 -19.12
C THR A 4 0.84 -5.03 -17.81
N VAL A 5 0.76 -5.78 -16.73
CA VAL A 5 1.17 -5.37 -15.38
C VAL A 5 2.50 -6.00 -15.04
N VAL A 6 3.46 -5.18 -14.62
CA VAL A 6 4.80 -5.63 -14.22
C VAL A 6 4.98 -5.27 -12.74
N GLU A 7 5.26 -6.26 -11.90
CA GLU A 7 5.40 -6.10 -10.46
C GLU A 7 6.70 -6.74 -9.97
N ALA A 8 7.41 -6.06 -9.09
CA ALA A 8 8.65 -6.55 -8.50
C ALA A 8 8.42 -7.62 -7.40
N MET A 9 7.24 -7.55 -6.76
CA MET A 9 6.84 -8.52 -5.73
C MET A 9 6.42 -9.85 -6.36
N ASP A 10 6.35 -10.88 -5.55
CA ASP A 10 5.86 -12.21 -5.92
C ASP A 10 4.33 -12.31 -5.94
N HIS A 11 3.63 -11.26 -5.49
CA HIS A 11 2.17 -11.17 -5.46
C HIS A 11 1.68 -9.73 -5.65
N MET A 12 0.43 -9.59 -6.05
CA MET A 12 -0.27 -8.31 -6.19
C MET A 12 -0.94 -7.92 -4.87
N LEU A 13 -1.18 -6.60 -4.67
CA LEU A 13 -2.00 -6.07 -3.58
C LEU A 13 -1.58 -6.57 -2.19
N PRO A 14 -0.33 -6.35 -1.77
CA PRO A 14 0.24 -6.94 -0.54
C PRO A 14 -0.44 -6.48 0.76
N MET A 15 -1.34 -5.51 0.69
CA MET A 15 -2.14 -5.04 1.82
C MET A 15 -3.38 -5.91 2.09
N LEU A 16 -3.77 -6.78 1.16
CA LEU A 16 -4.92 -7.67 1.29
C LEU A 16 -4.48 -9.09 1.66
N ASP A 17 -5.41 -9.84 2.24
CA ASP A 17 -5.26 -11.28 2.42
C ASP A 17 -5.09 -12.00 1.07
N GLY A 18 -4.24 -13.02 1.03
CA GLY A 18 -3.89 -13.72 -0.20
C GLY A 18 -5.08 -14.34 -0.93
N ASP A 19 -6.10 -14.79 -0.21
CA ASP A 19 -7.33 -15.31 -0.81
C ASP A 19 -8.08 -14.22 -1.61
N LEU A 20 -8.17 -12.99 -1.06
CA LEU A 20 -8.81 -11.85 -1.75
C LEU A 20 -8.00 -11.42 -2.97
N THR A 21 -6.69 -11.31 -2.82
CA THR A 21 -5.78 -10.96 -3.91
C THR A 21 -5.90 -11.94 -5.08
N LYS A 22 -5.95 -13.24 -4.79
CA LYS A 22 -6.09 -14.28 -5.81
C LYS A 22 -7.39 -14.12 -6.62
N ILE A 23 -8.52 -13.90 -5.95
CA ILE A 23 -9.82 -13.68 -6.61
C ILE A 23 -9.75 -12.46 -7.55
N GLY A 24 -9.23 -11.33 -7.05
CA GLY A 24 -9.10 -10.11 -7.84
C GLY A 24 -8.21 -10.29 -9.07
N VAL A 25 -7.04 -10.89 -8.90
CA VAL A 25 -6.10 -11.15 -10.01
C VAL A 25 -6.69 -12.12 -11.05
N GLU A 26 -7.37 -13.19 -10.61
CA GLU A 26 -8.03 -14.12 -11.53
C GLU A 26 -9.12 -13.44 -12.37
N HIS A 27 -9.88 -12.51 -11.75
CA HIS A 27 -10.88 -11.73 -12.48
C HIS A 27 -10.23 -10.79 -13.50
N MET A 28 -9.21 -10.04 -13.11
CA MET A 28 -8.48 -9.14 -14.01
C MET A 28 -7.84 -9.90 -15.18
N LYS A 29 -7.33 -11.11 -14.96
CA LYS A 29 -6.84 -11.98 -16.05
C LYS A 29 -7.94 -12.36 -17.04
N LYS A 30 -9.14 -12.67 -16.54
CA LYS A 30 -10.31 -12.93 -17.41
C LYS A 30 -10.72 -11.71 -18.23
N MET A 31 -10.48 -10.50 -17.71
CA MET A 31 -10.67 -9.24 -18.46
C MET A 31 -9.56 -8.98 -19.51
N GLY A 32 -8.56 -9.84 -19.62
CA GLY A 32 -7.48 -9.73 -20.60
C GLY A 32 -6.24 -9.01 -20.11
N MET A 33 -6.07 -8.80 -18.81
CA MET A 33 -4.83 -8.29 -18.26
C MET A 33 -3.78 -9.40 -18.13
N ASP A 34 -2.54 -9.08 -18.47
CA ASP A 34 -1.38 -9.96 -18.33
C ASP A 34 -0.51 -9.50 -17.16
N PHE A 35 -0.04 -10.44 -16.32
CA PHE A 35 0.71 -10.14 -15.10
C PHE A 35 2.07 -10.82 -15.11
N HIS A 36 3.12 -10.03 -14.89
CA HIS A 36 4.51 -10.46 -14.73
C HIS A 36 4.99 -10.08 -13.34
N LEU A 37 4.97 -11.04 -12.43
CA LEU A 37 5.44 -10.89 -11.05
C LEU A 37 6.92 -11.24 -10.93
N GLU A 38 7.55 -10.85 -9.81
CA GLU A 38 9.00 -11.01 -9.59
C GLU A 38 9.82 -10.44 -10.77
N CYS A 39 9.34 -9.32 -11.31
CA CYS A 39 9.82 -8.73 -12.55
C CYS A 39 10.15 -7.23 -12.37
N PRO A 40 11.16 -6.89 -11.55
CA PRO A 40 11.52 -5.50 -11.27
C PRO A 40 11.94 -4.76 -12.54
N VAL A 41 11.34 -3.58 -12.73
CA VAL A 41 11.67 -2.66 -13.83
C VAL A 41 13.09 -2.12 -13.64
N GLN A 42 13.89 -2.18 -14.70
CA GLN A 42 15.25 -1.65 -14.74
C GLN A 42 15.31 -0.32 -15.47
N ALA A 43 14.56 -0.17 -16.55
CA ALA A 43 14.51 1.04 -17.36
C ALA A 43 13.19 1.16 -18.11
N VAL A 44 12.86 2.37 -18.51
CA VAL A 44 11.83 2.69 -19.50
C VAL A 44 12.48 3.53 -20.59
N GLU A 45 12.39 3.08 -21.82
CA GLU A 45 13.00 3.72 -22.99
C GLU A 45 11.93 4.10 -24.00
N GLU A 46 12.20 5.07 -24.85
CA GLU A 46 11.35 5.38 -26.00
C GLU A 46 11.39 4.24 -27.01
N SER A 47 10.27 3.97 -27.67
CA SER A 47 10.15 3.00 -28.75
C SER A 47 9.30 3.55 -29.90
N PRO A 48 9.35 2.96 -31.09
CA PRO A 48 8.53 3.39 -32.22
C PRO A 48 7.01 3.33 -31.96
N VAL A 49 6.58 2.53 -30.98
CA VAL A 49 5.16 2.38 -30.61
C VAL A 49 4.79 3.18 -29.35
N GLY A 50 5.74 3.87 -28.71
CA GLY A 50 5.53 4.66 -27.50
C GLY A 50 6.63 4.45 -26.46
N ALA A 51 6.62 3.36 -25.69
CA ALA A 51 7.64 3.06 -24.70
C ALA A 51 7.94 1.56 -24.61
N LYS A 52 9.18 1.25 -24.25
CA LYS A 52 9.67 -0.11 -23.96
C LYS A 52 10.10 -0.18 -22.51
N VAL A 53 9.41 -1.01 -21.73
CA VAL A 53 9.74 -1.29 -20.35
C VAL A 53 10.69 -2.48 -20.28
N ILE A 54 11.86 -2.30 -19.68
CA ILE A 54 12.88 -3.32 -19.54
C ILE A 54 12.89 -3.80 -18.09
N CYS A 55 12.79 -5.12 -17.91
CA CYS A 55 12.70 -5.76 -16.60
C CYS A 55 13.70 -6.91 -16.49
N LYS A 56 13.92 -7.38 -15.26
CA LYS A 56 14.52 -8.69 -15.01
C LYS A 56 13.45 -9.64 -14.49
N ASN A 57 13.32 -10.83 -15.10
CA ASN A 57 12.42 -11.85 -14.58
C ASN A 57 13.04 -12.59 -13.38
N LYS A 58 12.28 -13.50 -12.77
CA LYS A 58 12.73 -14.35 -11.65
C LYS A 58 14.03 -15.13 -11.93
N ALA A 59 14.26 -15.51 -13.19
CA ALA A 59 15.48 -16.21 -13.61
C ALA A 59 16.68 -15.26 -13.79
N GLY A 60 16.51 -13.94 -13.62
CA GLY A 60 17.54 -12.92 -13.85
C GLY A 60 17.73 -12.55 -15.32
N GLU A 61 16.89 -13.04 -16.22
CA GLU A 61 16.95 -12.73 -17.64
C GLU A 61 16.30 -11.38 -17.91
N THR A 62 16.85 -10.65 -18.88
CA THR A 62 16.27 -9.39 -19.33
C THR A 62 15.08 -9.67 -20.24
N VAL A 63 13.90 -9.18 -19.85
CA VAL A 63 12.67 -9.21 -20.64
C VAL A 63 12.20 -7.79 -20.92
N SER A 64 11.43 -7.59 -21.99
CA SER A 64 10.91 -6.26 -22.30
C SER A 64 9.49 -6.31 -22.83
N PHE A 65 8.75 -5.24 -22.54
CA PHE A 65 7.35 -5.06 -22.95
C PHE A 65 7.21 -3.71 -23.66
N GLU A 66 6.54 -3.69 -24.81
CA GLU A 66 6.25 -2.46 -25.53
C GLU A 66 4.79 -2.06 -25.37
N ALA A 67 4.53 -0.77 -25.18
CA ALA A 67 3.19 -0.23 -25.05
C ALA A 67 3.15 1.23 -25.53
N GLU A 68 1.96 1.69 -25.94
CA GLU A 68 1.74 3.10 -26.31
C GLU A 68 1.87 4.03 -25.11
N LYS A 69 1.49 3.56 -23.92
CA LYS A 69 1.53 4.30 -22.66
C LYS A 69 2.06 3.43 -21.53
N VAL A 70 2.80 4.02 -20.62
CA VAL A 70 3.24 3.39 -19.38
C VAL A 70 2.68 4.19 -18.21
N LEU A 71 1.94 3.50 -17.33
CA LEU A 71 1.50 4.05 -16.06
C LEU A 71 2.50 3.64 -14.98
N VAL A 72 3.12 4.62 -14.33
CA VAL A 72 4.01 4.40 -13.19
C VAL A 72 3.19 4.50 -11.90
N ALA A 73 2.98 3.36 -11.24
CA ALA A 73 2.19 3.24 -10.02
C ALA A 73 2.95 2.49 -8.90
N ILE A 74 4.27 2.76 -8.78
CA ILE A 74 5.22 2.04 -7.90
C ILE A 74 5.23 2.56 -6.45
N GLY A 75 4.23 3.33 -6.04
CA GLY A 75 4.10 3.88 -4.70
C GLY A 75 4.34 5.39 -4.61
N ARG A 76 4.39 5.89 -3.37
CA ARG A 76 4.48 7.32 -3.05
C ARG A 76 5.69 7.59 -2.15
N LYS A 77 6.35 8.69 -2.39
CA LYS A 77 7.44 9.21 -1.56
C LYS A 77 6.90 10.38 -0.72
N ALA A 78 7.31 10.47 0.54
CA ALA A 78 6.99 11.62 1.38
C ALA A 78 7.63 12.90 0.81
N ASN A 79 6.84 13.97 0.72
CA ASN A 79 7.31 15.27 0.23
C ASN A 79 7.72 16.16 1.41
N THR A 80 8.81 15.81 2.07
CA THR A 80 9.33 16.44 3.29
C THR A 80 10.68 17.12 3.11
N ALA A 81 11.27 17.06 1.92
CA ALA A 81 12.62 17.56 1.66
C ALA A 81 12.79 19.05 2.01
N SER A 82 11.75 19.87 1.83
CA SER A 82 11.77 21.29 2.14
C SER A 82 11.58 21.61 3.64
N LEU A 83 11.22 20.63 4.46
CA LEU A 83 10.94 20.83 5.89
C LEU A 83 12.21 20.84 6.76
N ASN A 84 13.35 20.44 6.20
CA ASN A 84 14.62 20.36 6.92
C ASN A 84 14.51 19.61 8.26
N LEU A 85 14.00 18.38 8.19
CA LEU A 85 13.65 17.56 9.35
C LEU A 85 14.79 17.40 10.36
N ASP A 86 16.02 17.24 9.87
CA ASP A 86 17.20 17.04 10.71
C ASP A 86 17.51 18.29 11.54
N ALA A 87 17.41 19.51 10.94
CA ALA A 87 17.58 20.75 11.67
C ALA A 87 16.48 20.99 12.72
N ALA A 88 15.30 20.45 12.51
CA ALA A 88 14.20 20.45 13.48
C ALA A 88 14.33 19.36 14.54
N GLY A 89 15.34 18.49 14.48
CA GLY A 89 15.53 17.37 15.41
C GLY A 89 14.53 16.23 15.24
N LEU A 90 13.83 16.19 14.09
CA LEU A 90 12.80 15.20 13.81
C LEU A 90 13.44 13.90 13.27
N LYS A 91 13.22 12.80 13.99
CA LYS A 91 13.62 11.48 13.50
C LYS A 91 12.78 11.09 12.28
N ASN A 92 13.45 10.60 11.24
CA ASN A 92 12.81 10.18 10.02
C ASN A 92 13.52 8.96 9.41
N ASP A 93 12.79 8.21 8.57
CA ASP A 93 13.36 7.19 7.68
C ASP A 93 13.04 7.56 6.24
N LYS A 94 14.10 7.85 5.45
CA LYS A 94 13.99 8.24 4.03
C LYS A 94 12.99 9.39 3.79
N GLY A 95 12.96 10.35 4.73
CA GLY A 95 12.06 11.50 4.70
C GLY A 95 10.66 11.24 5.27
N ARG A 96 10.34 10.04 5.72
CA ARG A 96 9.10 9.76 6.46
C ARG A 96 9.32 9.98 7.95
N ILE A 97 8.46 10.77 8.57
CA ILE A 97 8.58 11.19 9.96
C ILE A 97 8.15 10.04 10.89
N LEU A 98 8.96 9.77 11.91
CA LEU A 98 8.64 8.79 12.93
C LEU A 98 7.78 9.45 14.02
N VAL A 99 6.69 8.77 14.37
CA VAL A 99 5.78 9.17 15.45
C VAL A 99 5.50 7.98 16.38
N ASN A 100 4.99 8.28 17.57
CA ASN A 100 4.39 7.29 18.45
C ASN A 100 2.89 7.10 18.11
N ASP A 101 2.20 6.27 18.87
CA ASP A 101 0.77 6.02 18.71
C ASP A 101 -0.16 7.21 19.07
N LYS A 102 0.39 8.26 19.67
CA LYS A 102 -0.27 9.55 19.91
C LYS A 102 -0.03 10.57 18.78
N MET A 103 0.61 10.15 17.70
CA MET A 103 1.03 10.98 16.57
C MET A 103 2.09 12.03 16.92
N GLU A 104 2.70 11.95 18.10
CA GLU A 104 3.79 12.83 18.50
C GLU A 104 5.13 12.35 17.92
N THR A 105 5.94 13.29 17.47
CA THR A 105 7.26 13.02 16.89
C THR A 105 8.33 12.82 17.98
N SER A 106 9.60 12.70 17.58
CA SER A 106 10.73 12.70 18.52
C SER A 106 10.95 14.02 19.24
N VAL A 107 10.28 15.11 18.84
CA VAL A 107 10.37 16.43 19.45
C VAL A 107 9.05 16.69 20.19
N PRO A 108 9.08 16.87 21.53
CA PRO A 108 7.88 17.09 22.32
C PRO A 108 7.05 18.28 21.81
N GLY A 109 5.72 18.10 21.73
CA GLY A 109 4.79 19.11 21.24
C GLY A 109 4.75 19.26 19.72
N VAL A 110 5.53 18.45 18.98
CA VAL A 110 5.49 18.42 17.52
C VAL A 110 4.84 17.12 17.05
N TYR A 111 3.79 17.24 16.25
CA TYR A 111 3.00 16.11 15.73
C TYR A 111 3.14 16.00 14.22
N ALA A 112 2.99 14.79 13.71
CA ALA A 112 2.95 14.54 12.28
C ALA A 112 1.84 13.52 11.95
N ILE A 113 1.11 13.75 10.85
CA ILE A 113 -0.03 12.94 10.42
C ILE A 113 0.01 12.70 8.90
N GLY A 114 -0.71 11.70 8.44
CA GLY A 114 -0.93 11.43 7.02
C GLY A 114 0.27 10.81 6.29
N ASP A 115 0.33 11.01 4.98
CA ASP A 115 1.24 10.33 4.05
C ASP A 115 2.74 10.56 4.34
N CYS A 116 3.09 11.59 5.10
CA CYS A 116 4.48 11.86 5.49
C CYS A 116 4.95 11.04 6.70
N VAL A 117 4.05 10.32 7.37
CA VAL A 117 4.37 9.50 8.55
C VAL A 117 4.84 8.11 8.12
N MET A 118 5.79 7.55 8.86
CA MET A 118 6.33 6.22 8.61
C MET A 118 5.44 5.13 9.23
N GLY A 119 5.23 4.04 8.48
CA GLY A 119 4.66 2.80 9.03
C GLY A 119 3.15 2.67 8.96
N TYR A 120 2.44 3.65 8.41
CA TYR A 120 0.98 3.66 8.31
C TYR A 120 0.50 3.68 6.85
N ALA A 121 -0.76 3.29 6.64
CA ALA A 121 -1.39 3.30 5.32
C ALA A 121 -1.55 4.75 4.80
N GLN A 122 -1.18 4.97 3.54
CA GLN A 122 -1.27 6.28 2.89
C GLN A 122 -2.68 6.50 2.30
N LEU A 123 -3.67 6.65 3.20
CA LEU A 123 -5.09 6.78 2.87
C LEU A 123 -5.67 8.04 3.53
N ALA A 124 -6.63 8.67 2.87
CA ALA A 124 -7.23 9.91 3.37
C ALA A 124 -7.88 9.75 4.75
N HIS A 125 -8.62 8.67 4.97
CA HIS A 125 -9.26 8.39 6.25
C HIS A 125 -8.24 8.02 7.36
N THR A 126 -7.11 7.39 7.01
CA THR A 126 -5.98 7.19 7.92
C THR A 126 -5.47 8.54 8.42
N ALA A 127 -5.22 9.49 7.49
CA ALA A 127 -4.75 10.83 7.84
C ALA A 127 -5.76 11.59 8.71
N SER A 128 -7.07 11.42 8.47
CA SER A 128 -8.13 12.03 9.28
C SER A 128 -8.13 11.49 10.71
N ALA A 129 -8.11 10.16 10.87
CA ALA A 129 -8.06 9.53 12.19
C ALA A 129 -6.78 9.89 12.98
N MET A 130 -5.63 9.95 12.30
CA MET A 130 -4.39 10.47 12.90
C MET A 130 -4.54 11.93 13.35
N GLY A 131 -5.23 12.76 12.57
CA GLY A 131 -5.49 14.16 12.90
C GLY A 131 -6.35 14.32 14.13
N GLU A 132 -7.38 13.50 14.29
CA GLU A 132 -8.23 13.46 15.49
C GLU A 132 -7.40 13.08 16.74
N VAL A 133 -6.61 12.00 16.65
CA VAL A 133 -5.73 11.56 17.74
C VAL A 133 -4.71 12.66 18.13
N ALA A 134 -4.09 13.29 17.14
CA ALA A 134 -3.15 14.39 17.41
C ALA A 134 -3.83 15.58 18.11
N ALA A 135 -5.03 15.97 17.62
CA ALA A 135 -5.77 17.08 18.20
C ALA A 135 -6.20 16.81 19.66
N GLU A 136 -6.70 15.61 19.95
CA GLU A 136 -7.05 15.19 21.32
C GLU A 136 -5.84 15.29 22.27
N ASN A 137 -4.68 14.77 21.84
CA ASN A 137 -3.46 14.84 22.66
C ASN A 137 -2.96 16.29 22.85
N ILE A 138 -3.05 17.13 21.83
CA ILE A 138 -2.73 18.58 21.93
C ILE A 138 -3.65 19.27 22.92
N CYS A 139 -4.91 18.88 23.01
CA CYS A 139 -5.88 19.42 23.96
C CYS A 139 -5.75 18.82 25.38
N GLY A 140 -4.82 17.90 25.60
CA GLY A 140 -4.58 17.25 26.88
C GLY A 140 -5.47 16.05 27.18
N HIS A 141 -6.19 15.54 26.18
CA HIS A 141 -6.93 14.28 26.23
C HIS A 141 -6.00 13.14 25.81
N GLU A 142 -6.11 11.98 26.44
CA GLU A 142 -5.32 10.82 26.07
C GLU A 142 -6.00 10.05 24.96
N ALA A 143 -5.41 10.05 23.75
CA ALA A 143 -5.89 9.34 22.58
C ALA A 143 -4.75 8.58 21.88
N HIS A 144 -5.06 7.41 21.33
CA HIS A 144 -4.11 6.52 20.65
C HIS A 144 -4.65 6.11 19.28
N TYR A 145 -3.78 6.09 18.29
CA TYR A 145 -4.12 5.60 16.96
C TYR A 145 -3.91 4.07 16.90
N ASP A 146 -4.95 3.35 16.46
CA ASP A 146 -4.93 1.92 16.26
C ASP A 146 -5.11 1.57 14.77
N GLU A 147 -4.01 1.22 14.11
CA GLU A 147 -4.02 0.80 12.70
C GLU A 147 -4.87 -0.45 12.44
N SER A 148 -5.09 -1.31 13.45
CA SER A 148 -5.89 -2.52 13.29
C SER A 148 -7.38 -2.24 13.00
N THR A 149 -7.84 -1.04 13.29
CA THR A 149 -9.22 -0.59 13.01
C THR A 149 -9.34 0.15 11.67
N ASN A 150 -8.24 0.36 10.96
CA ASN A 150 -8.19 1.14 9.73
C ASN A 150 -8.55 0.26 8.52
N PRO A 151 -9.65 0.55 7.79
CA PRO A 151 -10.04 -0.26 6.63
C PRO A 151 -9.17 0.07 5.41
N THR A 152 -8.90 -0.96 4.61
CA THR A 152 -8.29 -0.83 3.28
C THR A 152 -9.30 -1.27 2.23
N CYS A 153 -9.53 -0.42 1.22
CA CYS A 153 -10.43 -0.71 0.10
C CYS A 153 -9.68 -0.64 -1.22
N VAL A 154 -9.87 -1.63 -2.06
CA VAL A 154 -9.32 -1.70 -3.41
C VAL A 154 -10.48 -1.76 -4.41
N TYR A 155 -10.60 -0.72 -5.24
CA TYR A 155 -11.70 -0.55 -6.19
C TYR A 155 -11.39 -1.22 -7.52
N ILE A 156 -11.31 -2.55 -7.48
CA ILE A 156 -11.22 -3.43 -8.65
C ILE A 156 -12.58 -4.10 -8.88
N GLU A 157 -12.71 -4.92 -9.91
CA GLU A 157 -13.89 -5.74 -10.16
C GLU A 157 -13.53 -7.22 -9.96
N PRO A 158 -14.11 -7.92 -9.00
CA PRO A 158 -14.94 -7.39 -7.90
C PRO A 158 -14.13 -6.54 -6.90
N GLU A 159 -14.81 -5.61 -6.21
CA GLU A 159 -14.17 -4.81 -5.15
C GLU A 159 -13.66 -5.69 -4.01
N ALA A 160 -12.55 -5.27 -3.41
CA ALA A 160 -11.97 -5.94 -2.26
C ALA A 160 -11.76 -4.95 -1.10
N ALA A 161 -12.09 -5.38 0.11
CA ALA A 161 -11.86 -4.59 1.31
C ALA A 161 -11.40 -5.48 2.46
N SER A 162 -10.60 -4.92 3.34
CA SER A 162 -10.14 -5.59 4.56
C SER A 162 -10.00 -4.62 5.72
N VAL A 163 -10.06 -5.14 6.93
CA VAL A 163 -9.73 -4.44 8.17
C VAL A 163 -9.14 -5.44 9.15
N GLY A 164 -8.16 -5.02 9.93
CA GLY A 164 -7.46 -5.89 10.89
C GLY A 164 -6.36 -6.73 10.24
N LEU A 165 -6.01 -7.83 10.90
CA LEU A 165 -4.90 -8.69 10.50
C LEU A 165 -5.32 -9.69 9.41
N THR A 166 -4.42 -9.92 8.44
CA THR A 166 -4.55 -11.03 7.49
C THR A 166 -4.16 -12.36 8.14
N GLU A 167 -4.51 -13.48 7.49
CA GLU A 167 -4.07 -14.80 7.94
C GLU A 167 -2.53 -14.90 7.99
N GLU A 168 -1.84 -14.33 7.00
CA GLU A 168 -0.39 -14.33 6.94
C GLU A 168 0.23 -13.56 8.11
N GLN A 169 -0.36 -12.43 8.47
CA GLN A 169 0.08 -11.62 9.61
C GLN A 169 -0.17 -12.34 10.94
N CYS A 170 -1.31 -13.02 11.10
CA CYS A 170 -1.59 -13.84 12.27
C CYS A 170 -0.56 -14.96 12.41
N LYS A 171 -0.27 -15.69 11.33
CA LYS A 171 0.74 -16.74 11.31
C LYS A 171 2.14 -16.23 11.69
N ALA A 172 2.55 -15.12 11.09
CA ALA A 172 3.84 -14.50 11.36
C ALA A 172 4.01 -14.02 12.81
N ARG A 173 2.91 -13.63 13.45
CA ARG A 173 2.88 -13.17 14.86
C ARG A 173 2.60 -14.28 15.86
N GLY A 174 2.36 -15.53 15.41
CA GLY A 174 1.98 -16.64 16.29
C GLY A 174 0.62 -16.49 16.97
N ILE A 175 -0.28 -15.72 16.36
CA ILE A 175 -1.65 -15.50 16.88
C ILE A 175 -2.52 -16.68 16.46
N GLU A 176 -3.18 -17.32 17.41
CA GLU A 176 -4.21 -18.32 17.13
C GLU A 176 -5.46 -17.66 16.57
N TYR A 177 -5.98 -18.18 15.47
CA TYR A 177 -7.18 -17.66 14.82
C TYR A 177 -8.04 -18.77 14.23
N LYS A 178 -9.30 -18.45 13.93
CA LYS A 178 -10.23 -19.33 13.21
C LYS A 178 -10.71 -18.61 11.95
N VAL A 179 -10.83 -19.36 10.87
CA VAL A 179 -11.33 -18.83 9.58
C VAL A 179 -12.79 -19.24 9.40
N GLY A 180 -13.65 -18.24 9.18
CA GLY A 180 -15.00 -18.43 8.69
C GLY A 180 -15.15 -17.82 7.31
N LYS A 181 -15.80 -18.51 6.37
CA LYS A 181 -16.04 -18.00 5.00
C LYS A 181 -17.54 -17.95 4.72
N PHE A 182 -17.98 -16.81 4.17
CA PHE A 182 -19.35 -16.62 3.70
C PHE A 182 -19.32 -16.17 2.24
N PRO A 183 -19.93 -16.93 1.31
CA PRO A 183 -19.94 -16.56 -0.10
C PRO A 183 -20.84 -15.34 -0.32
N MET A 184 -20.32 -14.26 -0.89
CA MET A 184 -21.08 -13.03 -1.15
C MET A 184 -22.26 -13.27 -2.10
N SER A 185 -22.19 -14.27 -3.00
CA SER A 185 -23.33 -14.70 -3.83
C SER A 185 -24.57 -15.14 -3.05
N ALA A 186 -24.42 -15.45 -1.75
CA ALA A 186 -25.56 -15.76 -0.86
C ALA A 186 -26.12 -14.50 -0.16
N ASN A 187 -25.55 -13.32 -0.39
CA ASN A 187 -26.01 -12.06 0.14
C ASN A 187 -26.95 -11.37 -0.86
N GLY A 188 -28.16 -11.06 -0.47
CA GLY A 188 -29.16 -10.42 -1.34
C GLY A 188 -28.84 -8.97 -1.77
N LYS A 189 -27.73 -8.39 -1.29
CA LYS A 189 -27.25 -7.04 -1.64
C LYS A 189 -25.89 -7.03 -2.32
N ALA A 190 -25.29 -8.21 -2.55
CA ALA A 190 -23.99 -8.35 -3.22
C ALA A 190 -24.19 -8.77 -4.68
#